data_83c06bfc36388109e240683442234652
#
_entry.id   83c06bfc36388109e240683442234652
#
_cell.length_a   1.000
_cell.length_b   1.000
_cell.length_c   1.000
_cell.angle_alpha   90.00
_cell.angle_beta   90.00
_cell.angle_gamma   90.00
#
_symmetry.space_group_name_H-M   'P 1'
#
loop_
_entity.id
_entity.type
_entity.pdbx_description
1 polymer ?
#
loop_
_entity_poly.entity_id
_entity_poly.type
_entity_poly.pdbx_seq_one_letter_code
_entity_poly.pdbx_strand_id
1 'polypeptide(L)'
;VANVSSTNPQDTNRIVSLQCDMEVSKLRASMGDSIKLYSARAKAQAALGPQEVDVTKPAIDFSLRADSLFFSAAGTRMAMNVAGIKMKADKLNDSLWMPKGIVGFNRLRFRTPEFGLPIRMSKTAVTVDGPKITLKNASVRIGRSNMTATGDMMGVYRAMTKGEKLTAHLSLTSDLIDCNQLINSLSFPEDTTEVLTDSVPSEMKLFVIPRNIDFELQTDLKKVIFEKMLFENVHGAVDIKNQAIHLEDLSMRALDADMKAVMVYKAGSPRGVYAGFDFKIRYINIAKLVDFVPALDTIVPMLRSFKGRVMFDVAADARLDSAMNIRIPTLRSAIHIKGDSLVLMDGETFAEISKMLMFKNKKENVFDSISVNVTVHDGNVTVYPFLVEIDRYKAAVGGEQGLDMNFNYHISILKSPLPFKAGVNISGNLDKMKFRIGKAKYKDAVTPAAVHRVDSTRMNMGNEIVNRFRRVVLGRQPR
;
A
#
# COMPACT_ATOMS: atom_id res chain seq x y z
N VAL A 1 33.81 40.46 5.65
CA VAL A 1 34.38 41.17 6.82
C VAL A 1 34.31 40.17 7.99
N ALA A 2 35.41 40.02 8.70
CA ALA A 2 35.50 39.23 9.92
C ALA A 2 35.78 40.17 11.10
N ASN A 3 34.93 40.08 12.12
CA ASN A 3 35.14 40.85 13.37
C ASN A 3 35.37 39.86 14.51
N VAL A 4 36.40 40.15 15.31
CA VAL A 4 36.73 39.42 16.52
C VAL A 4 36.54 40.36 17.69
N SER A 5 35.73 40.01 18.66
CA SER A 5 35.55 40.80 19.87
C SER A 5 35.60 39.89 21.12
N SER A 6 36.28 40.37 22.15
CA SER A 6 36.23 39.76 23.49
C SER A 6 35.62 40.78 24.46
N THR A 7 34.59 40.37 25.16
CA THR A 7 33.89 41.27 26.11
C THR A 7 34.58 41.37 27.48
N ASN A 8 35.51 40.48 27.80
CA ASN A 8 36.36 40.58 28.99
C ASN A 8 37.66 39.78 28.78
N PRO A 9 38.78 40.45 28.45
CA PRO A 9 40.07 39.79 28.19
C PRO A 9 40.65 39.05 29.40
N GLN A 10 40.19 39.35 30.61
CA GLN A 10 40.71 38.74 31.84
C GLN A 10 39.93 37.48 32.29
N ASP A 11 38.79 37.21 31.67
CA ASP A 11 37.99 36.02 31.99
C ASP A 11 38.32 34.89 31.02
N THR A 12 39.24 34.03 31.41
CA THR A 12 39.72 32.89 30.60
C THR A 12 38.67 31.79 30.43
N ASN A 13 37.60 31.81 31.20
CA ASN A 13 36.51 30.82 31.12
C ASN A 13 35.42 31.23 30.15
N ARG A 14 35.44 32.42 29.61
CA ARG A 14 34.42 32.94 28.72
C ARG A 14 34.76 32.67 27.26
N ILE A 15 33.78 32.17 26.51
CA ILE A 15 33.95 31.95 25.06
C ILE A 15 34.09 33.26 24.33
N VAL A 16 35.09 33.35 23.47
CA VAL A 16 35.37 34.53 22.61
C VAL A 16 34.27 34.64 21.56
N SER A 17 33.79 35.86 21.35
CA SER A 17 32.84 36.14 20.29
C SER A 17 33.53 36.39 18.96
N LEU A 18 33.16 35.64 17.94
CA LEU A 18 33.62 35.78 16.55
C LEU A 18 32.40 36.00 15.66
N GLN A 19 32.47 37.00 14.77
CA GLN A 19 31.46 37.28 13.79
C GLN A 19 32.07 37.31 12.39
N CYS A 20 31.43 36.65 11.44
CA CYS A 20 31.82 36.64 10.05
C CYS A 20 30.61 36.98 9.18
N ASP A 21 30.70 38.04 8.41
CA ASP A 21 29.73 38.43 7.39
C ASP A 21 30.35 38.25 6.01
N MET A 22 29.70 37.49 5.17
CA MET A 22 30.18 37.20 3.83
C MET A 22 29.06 37.46 2.82
N GLU A 23 29.38 38.23 1.79
CA GLU A 23 28.51 38.38 0.61
C GLU A 23 29.28 37.97 -0.63
N VAL A 24 28.72 37.06 -1.40
CA VAL A 24 29.34 36.49 -2.59
C VAL A 24 28.39 36.59 -3.75
N SER A 25 28.91 37.14 -4.86
CA SER A 25 28.23 37.15 -6.15
C SER A 25 28.86 36.10 -7.06
N LYS A 26 28.00 35.27 -7.71
CA LYS A 26 28.42 34.22 -8.63
C LYS A 26 29.37 33.20 -7.99
N LEU A 27 29.00 32.69 -6.80
CA LEU A 27 29.74 31.59 -6.16
C LEU A 27 29.69 30.35 -7.07
N ARG A 28 30.86 29.83 -7.39
CA ARG A 28 31.04 28.54 -8.06
C ARG A 28 32.10 27.76 -7.30
N ALA A 29 31.72 26.58 -6.88
CA ALA A 29 32.67 25.66 -6.25
C ALA A 29 32.50 24.29 -6.92
N SER A 30 33.63 23.63 -7.19
CA SER A 30 33.61 22.25 -7.72
C SER A 30 34.71 21.44 -7.04
N MET A 31 34.45 20.19 -6.79
CA MET A 31 35.42 19.22 -6.32
C MET A 31 35.39 18.02 -7.29
N GLY A 32 36.39 18.03 -8.20
CA GLY A 32 36.38 17.16 -9.37
C GLY A 32 35.14 17.41 -10.26
N ASP A 33 34.78 16.41 -11.03
CA ASP A 33 33.55 16.44 -11.82
C ASP A 33 32.29 16.03 -11.05
N SER A 34 32.46 15.49 -9.86
CA SER A 34 31.40 14.83 -9.09
C SER A 34 30.58 15.83 -8.27
N ILE A 35 31.16 16.88 -7.71
CA ILE A 35 30.46 17.83 -6.86
C ILE A 35 30.52 19.23 -7.48
N LYS A 36 29.35 19.82 -7.67
CA LYS A 36 29.21 21.19 -8.21
C LYS A 36 28.22 21.98 -7.36
N LEU A 37 28.63 23.17 -6.95
CA LEU A 37 27.81 24.13 -6.23
C LEU A 37 27.81 25.45 -6.98
N TYR A 38 26.65 26.04 -7.18
CA TYR A 38 26.49 27.34 -7.78
C TYR A 38 25.45 28.17 -7.01
N SER A 39 25.75 29.44 -6.75
CA SER A 39 24.78 30.42 -6.29
C SER A 39 25.02 31.77 -7.01
N ALA A 40 23.93 32.39 -7.47
CA ALA A 40 23.99 33.69 -8.15
C ALA A 40 24.39 34.81 -7.20
N ARG A 41 23.77 34.82 -6.02
CA ARG A 41 24.12 35.69 -4.90
C ARG A 41 23.91 34.94 -3.61
N ALA A 42 24.84 34.94 -2.72
CA ALA A 42 24.72 34.38 -1.39
C ALA A 42 25.20 35.39 -0.34
N LYS A 43 24.41 35.57 0.71
CA LYS A 43 24.80 36.33 1.90
C LYS A 43 24.76 35.35 3.08
N ALA A 44 25.89 35.17 3.73
CA ALA A 44 26.06 34.35 4.90
C ALA A 44 26.53 35.16 6.08
N GLN A 45 26.00 34.89 7.24
CA GLN A 45 26.45 35.44 8.51
C GLN A 45 26.66 34.26 9.45
N ALA A 46 27.81 34.25 10.12
CA ALA A 46 28.13 33.28 11.14
C ALA A 46 28.65 33.98 12.37
N ALA A 47 28.14 33.64 13.52
CA ALA A 47 28.63 34.13 14.79
C ALA A 47 28.87 32.93 15.73
N LEU A 48 30.04 32.94 16.37
CA LEU A 48 30.38 32.07 17.48
C LEU A 48 30.46 32.94 18.73
N GLY A 49 29.83 32.50 19.81
CA GLY A 49 29.86 33.23 21.09
C GLY A 49 29.42 32.34 22.24
N PRO A 50 29.35 32.90 23.44
CA PRO A 50 28.81 32.17 24.59
C PRO A 50 27.33 31.92 24.44
N GLN A 51 26.84 30.83 25.04
CA GLN A 51 25.41 30.58 25.17
C GLN A 51 24.74 31.58 26.09
N GLU A 52 23.46 31.83 25.87
CA GLU A 52 22.67 32.73 26.74
C GLU A 52 22.49 32.16 28.16
N VAL A 53 22.43 30.85 28.29
CA VAL A 53 22.18 30.15 29.55
C VAL A 53 23.49 29.76 30.24
N ASP A 54 24.53 29.40 29.47
CA ASP A 54 25.80 28.93 29.99
C ASP A 54 26.97 29.58 29.18
N VAL A 55 27.49 30.67 29.71
CA VAL A 55 28.56 31.46 29.06
C VAL A 55 29.89 30.70 28.88
N THR A 56 30.04 29.56 29.55
CA THR A 56 31.22 28.69 29.42
C THR A 56 31.13 27.77 28.23
N LYS A 57 29.97 27.65 27.62
CA LYS A 57 29.74 26.81 26.44
C LYS A 57 29.52 27.65 25.19
N PRO A 58 30.02 27.20 24.04
CA PRO A 58 29.84 27.92 22.78
C PRO A 58 28.46 27.71 22.18
N ALA A 59 27.94 28.76 21.54
CA ALA A 59 26.81 28.73 20.63
C ALA A 59 27.26 29.24 19.26
N ILE A 60 26.68 28.72 18.21
CA ILE A 60 26.86 29.17 16.82
C ILE A 60 25.52 29.67 16.31
N ASP A 61 25.48 30.91 15.84
CA ASP A 61 24.41 31.47 15.04
C ASP A 61 24.83 31.48 13.58
N PHE A 62 24.00 30.94 12.71
CA PHE A 62 24.24 30.87 11.28
C PHE A 62 23.05 31.33 10.50
N SER A 63 23.21 32.23 9.57
CA SER A 63 22.19 32.56 8.58
C SER A 63 22.80 32.54 7.19
N LEU A 64 22.03 31.98 6.25
CA LEU A 64 22.35 31.98 4.83
C LEU A 64 21.11 32.38 4.04
N ARG A 65 21.29 33.30 3.11
CA ARG A 65 20.30 33.62 2.09
C ARG A 65 20.93 33.52 0.72
N ALA A 66 20.33 32.77 -0.16
CA ALA A 66 20.76 32.61 -1.54
C ALA A 66 19.61 32.91 -2.50
N ASP A 67 19.85 33.73 -3.52
CA ASP A 67 18.81 34.04 -4.53
C ASP A 67 18.54 32.84 -5.44
N SER A 68 19.59 32.07 -5.73
CA SER A 68 19.51 30.79 -6.40
C SER A 68 20.62 29.90 -5.91
N LEU A 69 20.30 28.65 -5.62
CA LEU A 69 21.24 27.63 -5.20
C LEU A 69 21.10 26.41 -6.09
N PHE A 70 22.17 26.00 -6.71
CA PHE A 70 22.25 24.74 -7.45
C PHE A 70 23.35 23.89 -6.81
N PHE A 71 23.00 22.64 -6.56
CA PHE A 71 23.90 21.61 -6.04
C PHE A 71 23.79 20.35 -6.88
N SER A 72 24.92 19.73 -7.19
CA SER A 72 24.97 18.43 -7.85
C SER A 72 26.08 17.60 -7.23
N ALA A 73 25.76 16.36 -6.84
CA ALA A 73 26.71 15.39 -6.33
C ALA A 73 26.23 13.96 -6.60
N ALA A 74 27.11 13.08 -7.06
CA ALA A 74 26.82 11.67 -7.27
C ALA A 74 25.49 11.41 -8.03
N GLY A 75 25.22 12.15 -9.12
CA GLY A 75 23.97 12.04 -9.89
C GLY A 75 22.76 12.76 -9.28
N THR A 76 22.80 13.09 -8.00
CA THR A 76 21.79 13.91 -7.32
C THR A 76 21.89 15.37 -7.76
N ARG A 77 20.77 15.99 -8.11
CA ARG A 77 20.68 17.39 -8.51
C ARG A 77 19.62 18.13 -7.72
N MET A 78 19.99 19.26 -7.16
CA MET A 78 19.09 20.12 -6.40
C MET A 78 19.20 21.56 -6.93
N ALA A 79 18.07 22.18 -7.18
CA ALA A 79 17.98 23.58 -7.55
C ALA A 79 16.92 24.27 -6.70
N MET A 80 17.27 25.37 -6.05
CA MET A 80 16.38 26.17 -5.22
C MET A 80 16.38 27.62 -5.69
N ASN A 81 15.21 28.26 -5.67
CA ASN A 81 15.09 29.70 -5.77
C ASN A 81 14.89 30.28 -4.37
N VAL A 82 15.60 31.32 -4.06
CA VAL A 82 15.53 32.02 -2.76
C VAL A 82 15.53 31.01 -1.61
N ALA A 83 16.69 30.42 -1.37
CA ALA A 83 16.90 29.58 -0.19
C ALA A 83 17.35 30.48 0.99
N GLY A 84 16.82 30.14 2.16
CA GLY A 84 17.19 30.79 3.42
C GLY A 84 17.36 29.78 4.54
N ILE A 85 18.43 29.94 5.31
CA ILE A 85 18.70 29.17 6.52
C ILE A 85 18.91 30.16 7.65
N LYS A 86 18.26 29.97 8.77
CA LYS A 86 18.56 30.68 10.01
C LYS A 86 18.59 29.64 11.12
N MET A 87 19.77 29.38 11.65
CA MET A 87 20.02 28.30 12.61
C MET A 87 20.83 28.83 13.77
N LYS A 88 20.49 28.44 14.98
CA LYS A 88 21.32 28.56 16.19
C LYS A 88 21.64 27.13 16.64
N ALA A 89 22.86 26.88 17.05
CA ALA A 89 23.26 25.60 17.60
C ALA A 89 24.02 25.84 18.95
N ASP A 90 23.49 25.25 19.99
CA ASP A 90 24.08 25.29 21.33
C ASP A 90 24.87 23.99 21.55
N LYS A 91 26.13 24.08 22.00
CA LYS A 91 26.95 22.92 22.36
C LYS A 91 26.48 22.36 23.71
N LEU A 92 26.00 21.15 23.74
CA LEU A 92 25.56 20.46 24.97
C LEU A 92 26.73 19.76 25.66
N ASN A 93 27.56 19.04 24.89
CA ASN A 93 28.77 18.37 25.36
C ASN A 93 29.81 18.34 24.22
N ASP A 94 30.96 17.69 24.42
CA ASP A 94 32.08 17.75 23.45
C ASP A 94 31.77 17.25 22.05
N SER A 95 30.76 16.43 21.90
CA SER A 95 30.39 15.85 20.60
C SER A 95 28.98 16.22 20.12
N LEU A 96 28.15 16.85 20.97
CA LEU A 96 26.73 17.07 20.68
C LEU A 96 26.35 18.54 20.62
N TRP A 97 25.86 18.97 19.46
CA TRP A 97 25.25 20.26 19.21
C TRP A 97 23.74 20.11 19.00
N MET A 98 22.98 21.07 19.54
CA MET A 98 21.52 21.12 19.40
C MET A 98 21.14 22.25 18.44
N PRO A 99 20.94 21.96 17.16
CA PRO A 99 20.53 22.98 16.19
C PRO A 99 19.03 23.31 16.36
N LYS A 100 18.72 24.61 16.33
CA LYS A 100 17.36 25.15 16.29
C LYS A 100 17.27 26.20 15.22
N GLY A 101 16.18 26.17 14.43
CA GLY A 101 16.03 27.19 13.42
C GLY A 101 15.05 26.84 12.32
N ILE A 102 15.18 27.55 11.20
CA ILE A 102 14.29 27.45 10.07
C ILE A 102 15.12 27.35 8.79
N VAL A 103 14.74 26.41 7.94
CA VAL A 103 15.21 26.29 6.55
C VAL A 103 14.03 26.57 5.63
N GLY A 104 14.14 27.54 4.74
CA GLY A 104 13.06 27.91 3.85
C GLY A 104 13.53 28.08 2.42
N PHE A 105 12.61 27.87 1.46
CA PHE A 105 12.84 28.12 0.03
C PHE A 105 11.54 28.46 -0.67
N ASN A 106 11.62 29.18 -1.79
CA ASN A 106 10.44 29.49 -2.60
C ASN A 106 10.10 28.36 -3.56
N ARG A 107 11.07 27.75 -4.20
CA ARG A 107 10.93 26.61 -5.08
C ARG A 107 12.14 25.69 -4.91
N LEU A 108 11.86 24.40 -4.78
CA LEU A 108 12.87 23.35 -4.80
C LEU A 108 12.56 22.41 -5.96
N ARG A 109 13.57 22.07 -6.72
CA ARG A 109 13.56 20.96 -7.67
C ARG A 109 14.68 20.01 -7.29
N PHE A 110 14.32 18.79 -6.99
CA PHE A 110 15.22 17.74 -6.54
C PHE A 110 15.11 16.53 -7.44
N ARG A 111 16.21 15.89 -7.78
CA ARG A 111 16.28 14.66 -8.55
C ARG A 111 17.41 13.81 -8.01
N THR A 112 17.17 12.51 -7.86
CA THR A 112 18.18 11.52 -7.48
C THR A 112 18.24 10.39 -8.51
N PRO A 113 19.34 9.62 -8.58
CA PRO A 113 19.43 8.43 -9.43
C PRO A 113 18.39 7.35 -9.04
N GLU A 114 18.09 7.24 -7.75
CA GLU A 114 17.18 6.25 -7.18
C GLU A 114 15.72 6.54 -7.50
N PHE A 115 15.43 7.78 -7.95
CA PHE A 115 14.07 8.20 -8.28
C PHE A 115 14.03 9.03 -9.56
N GLY A 116 13.58 8.45 -10.65
CA GLY A 116 13.66 9.02 -12.00
C GLY A 116 12.88 10.31 -12.23
N LEU A 117 11.85 10.61 -11.41
CA LEU A 117 11.05 11.82 -11.54
C LEU A 117 11.59 12.97 -10.68
N PRO A 118 11.54 14.22 -11.19
CA PRO A 118 11.88 15.37 -10.39
C PRO A 118 10.81 15.64 -9.32
N ILE A 119 11.25 15.71 -8.07
CA ILE A 119 10.44 16.20 -6.94
C ILE A 119 10.49 17.73 -6.98
N ARG A 120 9.32 18.36 -7.02
CA ARG A 120 9.17 19.81 -7.00
C ARG A 120 8.40 20.22 -5.76
N MET A 121 8.95 21.18 -5.03
CA MET A 121 8.27 21.78 -3.88
C MET A 121 8.10 23.27 -4.12
N SER A 122 6.94 23.80 -3.77
CA SER A 122 6.71 25.24 -3.75
C SER A 122 7.17 25.84 -2.43
N LYS A 123 6.87 27.11 -2.17
CA LYS A 123 7.26 27.83 -0.97
C LYS A 123 7.03 27.00 0.29
N THR A 124 8.12 26.62 0.94
CA THR A 124 8.10 25.75 2.12
C THR A 124 9.12 26.26 3.14
N ALA A 125 8.74 26.17 4.41
CA ALA A 125 9.64 26.36 5.54
C ALA A 125 9.62 25.11 6.43
N VAL A 126 10.80 24.67 6.81
CA VAL A 126 11.04 23.53 7.67
C VAL A 126 11.64 24.04 8.96
N THR A 127 11.05 23.70 10.10
CA THR A 127 11.59 24.04 11.42
C THR A 127 12.43 22.88 11.92
N VAL A 128 13.61 23.20 12.43
CA VAL A 128 14.54 22.26 13.04
C VAL A 128 14.60 22.57 14.53
N ASP A 129 14.43 21.56 15.39
CA ASP A 129 14.58 21.65 16.84
C ASP A 129 15.32 20.40 17.34
N GLY A 130 16.62 20.48 17.43
CA GLY A 130 17.49 19.35 17.71
C GLY A 130 17.36 18.26 16.66
N PRO A 131 17.02 17.04 17.05
CA PRO A 131 16.83 15.93 16.13
C PRO A 131 15.48 15.97 15.39
N LYS A 132 14.55 16.83 15.81
CA LYS A 132 13.19 16.95 15.26
C LYS A 132 13.16 17.97 14.12
N ILE A 133 12.59 17.56 13.01
CA ILE A 133 12.30 18.40 11.86
C ILE A 133 10.79 18.45 11.68
N THR A 134 10.21 19.65 11.66
CA THR A 134 8.78 19.85 11.48
C THR A 134 8.51 20.51 10.12
N LEU A 135 7.59 19.92 9.38
CA LEU A 135 7.13 20.35 8.08
C LEU A 135 5.69 20.85 8.18
N LYS A 136 5.42 22.07 7.72
CA LYS A 136 4.06 22.65 7.72
C LYS A 136 3.62 22.95 6.30
N ASN A 137 2.54 22.28 5.86
CA ASN A 137 1.89 22.51 4.57
C ASN A 137 2.88 22.54 3.37
N ALA A 138 3.80 21.59 3.34
CA ALA A 138 4.73 21.46 2.23
C ALA A 138 4.01 20.92 0.99
N SER A 139 3.87 21.79 -0.01
CA SER A 139 3.30 21.39 -1.30
C SER A 139 4.37 20.72 -2.16
N VAL A 140 4.14 19.47 -2.49
CA VAL A 140 5.05 18.61 -3.26
C VAL A 140 4.37 18.18 -4.55
N ARG A 141 5.09 18.23 -5.67
CA ARG A 141 4.66 17.71 -6.96
C ARG A 141 5.67 16.74 -7.52
N ILE A 142 5.22 15.54 -7.85
CA ILE A 142 6.03 14.47 -8.43
C ILE A 142 5.29 13.96 -9.67
N GLY A 143 5.83 14.26 -10.85
CA GLY A 143 5.14 13.95 -12.08
C GLY A 143 3.73 14.54 -12.13
N ARG A 144 2.71 13.71 -12.27
CA ARG A 144 1.29 14.07 -12.23
C ARG A 144 0.73 14.17 -10.82
N SER A 145 1.39 13.56 -9.84
CA SER A 145 0.96 13.57 -8.45
C SER A 145 1.21 14.91 -7.79
N ASN A 146 0.21 15.42 -7.06
CA ASN A 146 0.33 16.58 -6.20
C ASN A 146 -0.01 16.19 -4.77
N MET A 147 0.69 16.72 -3.81
CA MET A 147 0.44 16.41 -2.41
C MET A 147 0.84 17.56 -1.49
N THR A 148 0.15 17.67 -0.38
CA THR A 148 0.53 18.56 0.72
C THR A 148 0.84 17.70 1.93
N ALA A 149 2.06 17.88 2.47
CA ALA A 149 2.54 17.13 3.62
C ALA A 149 2.68 18.05 4.84
N THR A 150 2.21 17.60 5.98
CA THR A 150 2.38 18.23 7.28
C THR A 150 2.77 17.18 8.30
N GLY A 151 3.67 17.49 9.21
CA GLY A 151 4.08 16.57 10.25
C GLY A 151 5.52 16.78 10.72
N ASP A 152 6.07 15.76 11.33
CA ASP A 152 7.42 15.79 11.86
C ASP A 152 8.23 14.54 11.51
N MET A 153 9.54 14.71 11.50
CA MET A 153 10.52 13.66 11.30
C MET A 153 11.61 13.77 12.37
N MET A 154 12.13 12.63 12.79
CA MET A 154 13.21 12.53 13.78
C MET A 154 14.34 11.64 13.25
N GLY A 155 15.59 12.02 13.61
CA GLY A 155 16.75 11.19 13.31
C GLY A 155 17.29 11.31 11.89
N VAL A 156 16.88 12.31 11.09
CA VAL A 156 17.28 12.48 9.68
C VAL A 156 18.80 12.47 9.51
N TYR A 157 19.53 13.26 10.30
CA TYR A 157 21.00 13.32 10.21
C TYR A 157 21.67 11.97 10.50
N ARG A 158 21.21 11.27 11.55
CA ARG A 158 21.75 9.96 11.92
C ARG A 158 21.39 8.86 10.93
N ALA A 159 20.19 8.92 10.38
CA ALA A 159 19.76 7.98 9.33
C ALA A 159 20.65 8.13 8.09
N MET A 160 20.94 9.37 7.66
CA MET A 160 21.78 9.63 6.50
C MET A 160 23.28 9.32 6.70
N THR A 161 23.80 9.56 7.91
CA THR A 161 25.24 9.43 8.16
C THR A 161 25.65 8.11 8.79
N LYS A 162 24.76 7.45 9.54
CA LYS A 162 25.04 6.24 10.31
C LYS A 162 24.09 5.08 10.01
N GLY A 163 23.11 5.27 9.10
CA GLY A 163 22.08 4.27 8.82
C GLY A 163 21.15 3.97 10.01
N GLU A 164 21.08 4.90 11.01
CA GLU A 164 20.18 4.76 12.14
C GLU A 164 18.73 4.97 11.73
N LYS A 165 17.78 4.71 12.64
CA LYS A 165 16.35 4.74 12.38
C LYS A 165 15.85 6.16 12.08
N LEU A 166 15.13 6.32 10.98
CA LEU A 166 14.36 7.50 10.61
C LEU A 166 12.90 7.30 10.98
N THR A 167 12.38 8.16 11.85
CA THR A 167 10.96 8.14 12.24
C THR A 167 10.24 9.34 11.66
N ALA A 168 9.04 9.15 11.12
CA ALA A 168 8.22 10.23 10.62
C ALA A 168 6.73 10.01 10.91
N HIS A 169 6.04 11.08 11.34
CA HIS A 169 4.59 11.12 11.49
C HIS A 169 4.07 12.22 10.56
N LEU A 170 3.39 11.84 9.48
CA LEU A 170 2.99 12.76 8.45
C LEU A 170 1.49 12.65 8.16
N SER A 171 0.86 13.77 7.89
CA SER A 171 -0.45 13.86 7.28
C SER A 171 -0.28 14.28 5.83
N LEU A 172 -0.85 13.52 4.93
CA LEU A 172 -0.75 13.69 3.47
C LEU A 172 -2.13 13.93 2.88
N THR A 173 -2.32 15.08 2.25
CA THR A 173 -3.51 15.38 1.45
C THR A 173 -3.14 15.49 -0.01
N SER A 174 -4.03 15.06 -0.91
CA SER A 174 -3.76 15.10 -2.36
C SER A 174 -5.04 15.18 -3.17
N ASP A 175 -4.99 15.93 -4.28
CA ASP A 175 -6.04 15.88 -5.30
C ASP A 175 -5.86 14.71 -6.25
N LEU A 176 -4.61 14.31 -6.53
CA LEU A 176 -4.27 13.21 -7.42
C LEU A 176 -2.94 12.57 -7.03
N ILE A 177 -2.97 11.26 -6.82
CA ILE A 177 -1.78 10.40 -6.75
C ILE A 177 -1.80 9.42 -7.92
N ASP A 178 -0.76 9.40 -8.73
CA ASP A 178 -0.54 8.41 -9.78
C ASP A 178 0.50 7.39 -9.30
N CYS A 179 0.01 6.31 -8.69
CA CYS A 179 0.87 5.25 -8.15
C CYS A 179 1.70 4.58 -9.24
N ASN A 180 1.16 4.42 -10.45
CA ASN A 180 1.90 3.80 -11.56
C ASN A 180 3.16 4.61 -11.88
N GLN A 181 3.02 5.93 -11.98
CA GLN A 181 4.13 6.81 -12.27
C GLN A 181 5.15 6.84 -11.13
N LEU A 182 4.69 6.84 -9.88
CA LEU A 182 5.57 6.83 -8.71
C LEU A 182 6.36 5.52 -8.61
N ILE A 183 5.70 4.38 -8.72
CA ILE A 183 6.33 3.04 -8.64
C ILE A 183 7.32 2.84 -9.79
N ASN A 184 6.93 3.17 -11.04
CA ASN A 184 7.80 3.01 -12.19
C ASN A 184 9.01 3.96 -12.18
N SER A 185 9.00 4.97 -11.32
CA SER A 185 10.10 5.92 -11.18
C SER A 185 11.11 5.53 -10.12
N LEU A 186 10.82 4.51 -9.32
CA LEU A 186 11.76 3.94 -8.37
C LEU A 186 12.79 3.10 -9.13
N SER A 187 14.05 3.51 -9.05
CA SER A 187 15.17 2.74 -9.60
C SER A 187 15.81 1.99 -8.44
N PHE A 188 15.79 0.66 -8.51
CA PHE A 188 16.50 -0.17 -7.53
C PHE A 188 17.87 -0.51 -8.09
N PRO A 189 18.95 -0.56 -7.26
CA PRO A 189 20.23 -1.08 -7.69
C PRO A 189 20.00 -2.50 -8.22
N GLU A 190 20.25 -2.69 -9.50
CA GLU A 190 20.32 -4.04 -10.08
C GLU A 190 21.51 -4.74 -9.44
N ASP A 191 21.25 -5.82 -8.68
CA ASP A 191 22.25 -6.85 -8.52
C ASP A 191 22.50 -7.43 -9.93
N THR A 192 23.66 -7.05 -10.48
CA THR A 192 24.12 -7.43 -11.79
C THR A 192 24.28 -8.95 -11.87
N THR A 193 23.27 -9.65 -12.35
CA THR A 193 23.39 -10.88 -13.16
C THR A 193 21.99 -11.24 -13.68
N GLU A 194 21.70 -10.87 -14.91
CA GLU A 194 21.20 -11.66 -16.01
C GLU A 194 20.61 -10.79 -17.11
N VAL A 195 20.99 -11.16 -18.30
CA VAL A 195 20.83 -10.43 -19.55
C VAL A 195 19.39 -10.46 -20.03
N LEU A 196 18.96 -9.32 -20.52
CA LEU A 196 17.72 -9.01 -21.20
C LEU A 196 17.43 -9.92 -22.40
N THR A 197 16.20 -10.34 -22.52
CA THR A 197 15.56 -10.54 -23.83
C THR A 197 14.15 -9.93 -23.82
N ASP A 198 13.89 -9.25 -24.90
CA ASP A 198 12.73 -8.50 -25.39
C ASP A 198 11.35 -8.68 -24.74
N SER A 199 10.74 -7.51 -24.47
CA SER A 199 9.30 -7.17 -24.64
C SER A 199 8.27 -8.07 -23.99
N VAL A 200 8.09 -7.90 -22.67
CA VAL A 200 6.89 -8.35 -21.95
C VAL A 200 6.32 -7.15 -21.15
N PRO A 201 4.98 -6.99 -21.03
CA PRO A 201 4.38 -5.88 -20.29
C PRO A 201 4.94 -5.83 -18.85
N SER A 202 5.23 -4.64 -18.35
CA SER A 202 5.94 -4.37 -17.10
C SER A 202 5.44 -5.25 -15.94
N GLU A 203 6.17 -6.31 -15.66
CA GLU A 203 6.02 -7.07 -14.41
C GLU A 203 6.25 -6.11 -13.24
N MET A 204 5.40 -6.18 -12.22
CA MET A 204 5.58 -5.40 -11.00
C MET A 204 6.93 -5.75 -10.38
N LYS A 205 7.85 -4.78 -10.34
CA LYS A 205 9.17 -4.99 -9.72
C LYS A 205 9.00 -5.12 -8.21
N LEU A 206 9.69 -6.10 -7.63
CA LEU A 206 9.73 -6.31 -6.20
C LEU A 206 10.24 -5.07 -5.47
N PHE A 207 9.45 -4.56 -4.52
CA PHE A 207 9.83 -3.44 -3.67
C PHE A 207 10.35 -3.93 -2.32
N VAL A 208 11.66 -3.76 -2.07
CA VAL A 208 12.28 -4.08 -0.77
C VAL A 208 12.20 -2.86 0.15
N ILE A 209 11.65 -3.07 1.36
CA ILE A 209 11.44 -1.99 2.32
C ILE A 209 12.67 -1.85 3.21
N PRO A 210 13.27 -0.65 3.33
CA PRO A 210 14.42 -0.41 4.18
C PRO A 210 14.16 -0.74 5.65
N ARG A 211 15.19 -1.19 6.37
CA ARG A 211 15.08 -1.57 7.79
C ARG A 211 14.99 -0.38 8.73
N ASN A 212 15.58 0.72 8.33
CA ASN A 212 15.78 1.90 9.17
C ASN A 212 14.68 2.97 9.02
N ILE A 213 13.50 2.58 8.54
CA ILE A 213 12.34 3.46 8.36
C ILE A 213 11.23 3.05 9.34
N ASP A 214 10.63 4.08 9.97
CA ASP A 214 9.44 3.97 10.81
C ASP A 214 8.53 5.16 10.53
N PHE A 215 7.63 5.02 9.54
CA PHE A 215 6.75 6.07 9.08
C PHE A 215 5.31 5.74 9.39
N GLU A 216 4.62 6.73 9.95
CA GLU A 216 3.17 6.75 10.12
C GLU A 216 2.60 7.86 9.24
N LEU A 217 1.78 7.51 8.26
CA LEU A 217 1.18 8.42 7.32
C LEU A 217 -0.33 8.38 7.47
N GLN A 218 -0.95 9.52 7.78
CA GLN A 218 -2.41 9.69 7.66
C GLN A 218 -2.69 10.25 6.26
N THR A 219 -3.60 9.62 5.53
CA THR A 219 -3.88 9.98 4.14
C THR A 219 -5.30 10.44 3.92
N ASP A 220 -5.45 11.51 3.13
CA ASP A 220 -6.71 12.02 2.60
C ASP A 220 -6.50 12.38 1.13
N LEU A 221 -6.85 11.45 0.24
CA LEU A 221 -6.53 11.53 -1.18
C LEU A 221 -7.82 11.52 -1.99
N LYS A 222 -8.08 12.58 -2.75
CA LYS A 222 -9.31 12.66 -3.57
C LYS A 222 -9.32 11.62 -4.68
N LYS A 223 -8.18 11.44 -5.36
CA LYS A 223 -8.03 10.50 -6.48
C LYS A 223 -6.70 9.78 -6.43
N VAL A 224 -6.73 8.46 -6.57
CA VAL A 224 -5.54 7.61 -6.68
C VAL A 224 -5.69 6.74 -7.93
N ILE A 225 -4.69 6.79 -8.81
CA ILE A 225 -4.61 5.93 -10.00
C ILE A 225 -3.62 4.81 -9.70
N PHE A 226 -4.06 3.59 -9.78
CA PHE A 226 -3.22 2.40 -9.68
C PHE A 226 -3.62 1.39 -10.76
N GLU A 227 -2.66 0.97 -11.57
CA GLU A 227 -2.89 0.25 -12.82
C GLU A 227 -3.90 0.97 -13.72
N LYS A 228 -5.01 0.32 -14.07
CA LYS A 228 -6.11 0.88 -14.86
C LYS A 228 -7.26 1.42 -14.00
N MET A 229 -7.07 1.41 -12.67
CA MET A 229 -8.11 1.74 -11.70
C MET A 229 -8.02 3.17 -11.22
N LEU A 230 -9.17 3.80 -11.06
CA LEU A 230 -9.32 5.07 -10.35
C LEU A 230 -10.03 4.80 -9.01
N PHE A 231 -9.33 5.11 -7.93
CA PHE A 231 -9.89 5.13 -6.59
C PHE A 231 -10.19 6.57 -6.19
N GLU A 232 -11.36 6.81 -5.63
CA GLU A 232 -11.81 8.11 -5.17
C GLU A 232 -12.02 8.13 -3.67
N ASN A 233 -11.79 9.29 -3.04
CA ASN A 233 -11.98 9.53 -1.61
C ASN A 233 -11.25 8.47 -0.75
N VAL A 234 -9.94 8.34 -1.00
CA VAL A 234 -9.09 7.38 -0.30
C VAL A 234 -8.65 7.98 1.04
N HIS A 235 -9.13 7.41 2.13
CA HIS A 235 -8.78 7.78 3.50
C HIS A 235 -8.23 6.57 4.24
N GLY A 236 -7.25 6.76 5.07
CA GLY A 236 -6.69 5.71 5.91
C GLY A 236 -5.29 6.02 6.42
N ALA A 237 -4.72 5.07 7.14
CA ALA A 237 -3.36 5.15 7.66
C ALA A 237 -2.43 4.20 6.92
N VAL A 238 -1.19 4.62 6.73
CA VAL A 238 -0.10 3.83 6.16
C VAL A 238 1.05 3.79 7.15
N ASP A 239 1.33 2.63 7.70
CA ASP A 239 2.48 2.37 8.55
C ASP A 239 3.58 1.68 7.75
N ILE A 240 4.78 2.24 7.78
CA ILE A 240 5.96 1.62 7.15
C ILE A 240 7.00 1.38 8.25
N LYS A 241 7.06 0.15 8.73
CA LYS A 241 8.00 -0.26 9.80
C LYS A 241 8.35 -1.74 9.72
N ASN A 242 9.51 -2.11 10.27
CA ASN A 242 9.96 -3.52 10.33
C ASN A 242 9.98 -4.20 8.95
N GLN A 243 10.35 -3.46 7.90
CA GLN A 243 10.34 -3.93 6.52
C GLN A 243 8.95 -4.36 6.02
N ALA A 244 7.89 -3.77 6.56
CA ALA A 244 6.51 -3.98 6.16
C ALA A 244 5.82 -2.64 5.90
N ILE A 245 4.91 -2.63 4.91
CA ILE A 245 3.90 -1.59 4.71
C ILE A 245 2.58 -2.18 5.20
N HIS A 246 1.90 -1.45 6.04
CA HIS A 246 0.59 -1.79 6.54
C HIS A 246 -0.38 -0.64 6.24
N LEU A 247 -1.43 -0.93 5.51
CA LEU A 247 -2.52 -0.01 5.22
C LEU A 247 -3.67 -0.35 6.17
N GLU A 248 -4.00 0.56 7.08
CA GLU A 248 -5.08 0.37 8.06
C GLU A 248 -6.28 1.25 7.73
N ASP A 249 -7.47 0.72 7.98
CA ASP A 249 -8.75 1.41 7.85
C ASP A 249 -8.91 2.19 6.53
N LEU A 250 -8.34 1.62 5.46
CA LEU A 250 -8.43 2.24 4.15
C LEU A 250 -9.88 2.18 3.66
N SER A 251 -10.48 3.34 3.46
CA SER A 251 -11.80 3.50 2.84
C SER A 251 -11.64 4.22 1.52
N MET A 252 -12.38 3.77 0.50
CA MET A 252 -12.28 4.31 -0.86
C MET A 252 -13.53 3.97 -1.66
N ARG A 253 -13.70 4.64 -2.79
CA ARG A 253 -14.70 4.31 -3.80
C ARG A 253 -14.03 3.98 -5.11
N ALA A 254 -14.42 2.85 -5.71
CA ALA A 254 -13.96 2.46 -7.06
C ALA A 254 -15.02 1.56 -7.70
N LEU A 255 -15.09 1.55 -9.06
CA LEU A 255 -16.04 0.72 -9.82
C LEU A 255 -17.50 0.87 -9.38
N ASP A 256 -17.90 2.09 -8.99
CA ASP A 256 -19.22 2.43 -8.43
C ASP A 256 -19.57 1.67 -7.13
N ALA A 257 -18.55 1.24 -6.38
CA ALA A 257 -18.70 0.52 -5.12
C ALA A 257 -17.91 1.19 -4.00
N ASP A 258 -18.44 1.11 -2.78
CA ASP A 258 -17.72 1.51 -1.57
C ASP A 258 -16.86 0.34 -1.10
N MET A 259 -15.60 0.64 -0.79
CA MET A 259 -14.61 -0.35 -0.41
C MET A 259 -13.94 0.02 0.91
N LYS A 260 -13.71 -0.99 1.74
CA LYS A 260 -12.82 -0.90 2.90
C LYS A 260 -11.73 -1.95 2.76
N ALA A 261 -10.51 -1.57 3.13
CA ALA A 261 -9.37 -2.47 3.02
C ALA A 261 -8.41 -2.34 4.20
N VAL A 262 -7.83 -3.47 4.56
CA VAL A 262 -6.60 -3.56 5.34
C VAL A 262 -5.63 -4.35 4.47
N MET A 263 -4.39 -3.87 4.34
CA MET A 263 -3.39 -4.55 3.52
C MET A 263 -2.07 -4.61 4.25
N VAL A 264 -1.32 -5.67 4.01
CA VAL A 264 0.05 -5.79 4.49
C VAL A 264 0.94 -6.30 3.38
N TYR A 265 2.11 -5.70 3.26
CA TYR A 265 3.17 -6.13 2.37
C TYR A 265 4.48 -6.13 3.15
N LYS A 266 5.17 -7.27 3.23
CA LYS A 266 6.45 -7.40 3.91
C LYS A 266 7.49 -7.93 2.95
N ALA A 267 8.54 -7.15 2.74
CA ALA A 267 9.64 -7.50 1.86
C ALA A 267 10.97 -7.01 2.46
N GLY A 268 11.55 -7.83 3.30
CA GLY A 268 12.88 -7.58 3.87
C GLY A 268 14.02 -8.15 3.02
N SER A 269 13.70 -9.04 2.09
CA SER A 269 14.60 -9.63 1.10
C SER A 269 13.79 -10.16 -0.08
N PRO A 270 14.38 -10.33 -1.27
CA PRO A 270 13.67 -10.86 -2.44
C PRO A 270 13.09 -12.27 -2.27
N ARG A 271 13.61 -13.06 -1.32
CA ARG A 271 13.19 -14.46 -1.13
C ARG A 271 12.10 -14.67 -0.08
N GLY A 272 11.68 -13.64 0.64
CA GLY A 272 10.77 -13.76 1.77
C GLY A 272 9.61 -12.76 1.74
N VAL A 273 9.02 -12.55 0.57
CA VAL A 273 7.92 -11.61 0.41
C VAL A 273 6.62 -12.23 0.90
N TYR A 274 5.90 -11.46 1.70
CA TYR A 274 4.58 -11.80 2.20
C TYR A 274 3.61 -10.67 1.88
N ALA A 275 2.45 -11.01 1.37
CA ALA A 275 1.37 -10.08 1.12
C ALA A 275 0.06 -10.63 1.69
N GLY A 276 -0.80 -9.73 2.14
CA GLY A 276 -2.13 -10.07 2.58
C GLY A 276 -3.05 -8.88 2.54
N PHE A 277 -4.34 -9.15 2.45
CA PHE A 277 -5.39 -8.13 2.45
C PHE A 277 -6.68 -8.64 3.05
N ASP A 278 -7.49 -7.72 3.57
CA ASP A 278 -8.89 -7.90 3.94
C ASP A 278 -9.68 -6.81 3.23
N PHE A 279 -10.46 -7.20 2.20
CA PHE A 279 -11.31 -6.30 1.44
C PHE A 279 -12.78 -6.54 1.77
N LYS A 280 -13.51 -5.45 1.91
CA LYS A 280 -14.97 -5.42 2.03
C LYS A 280 -15.53 -4.50 0.97
N ILE A 281 -16.19 -5.07 -0.03
CA ILE A 281 -16.75 -4.34 -1.16
C ILE A 281 -18.26 -4.40 -1.08
N ARG A 282 -18.91 -3.26 -1.22
CA ARG A 282 -20.37 -3.15 -1.10
C ARG A 282 -21.00 -2.78 -2.43
N TYR A 283 -21.95 -3.61 -2.86
CA TYR A 283 -22.79 -3.40 -4.05
C TYR A 283 -22.02 -3.25 -5.38
N ILE A 284 -20.92 -4.00 -5.54
CA ILE A 284 -20.20 -4.04 -6.81
C ILE A 284 -20.94 -4.85 -7.87
N ASN A 285 -20.89 -4.42 -9.12
CA ASN A 285 -21.35 -5.23 -10.25
C ASN A 285 -20.42 -6.44 -10.43
N ILE A 286 -21.01 -7.64 -10.62
CA ILE A 286 -20.23 -8.89 -10.72
C ILE A 286 -19.22 -8.85 -11.85
N ALA A 287 -19.57 -8.34 -13.03
CA ALA A 287 -18.64 -8.25 -14.14
C ALA A 287 -17.44 -7.36 -13.78
N LYS A 288 -17.68 -6.20 -13.16
CA LYS A 288 -16.61 -5.31 -12.69
C LYS A 288 -15.78 -5.95 -11.58
N LEU A 289 -16.39 -6.77 -10.71
CA LEU A 289 -15.67 -7.50 -9.66
C LEU A 289 -14.72 -8.53 -10.25
N VAL A 290 -15.16 -9.31 -11.23
CA VAL A 290 -14.34 -10.35 -11.86
C VAL A 290 -13.20 -9.72 -12.66
N ASP A 291 -13.46 -8.60 -13.36
CA ASP A 291 -12.41 -7.85 -14.06
C ASP A 291 -11.40 -7.22 -13.08
N PHE A 292 -11.84 -6.83 -11.88
CA PHE A 292 -10.99 -6.29 -10.82
C PHE A 292 -10.14 -7.37 -10.12
N VAL A 293 -10.68 -8.58 -9.95
CA VAL A 293 -10.01 -9.70 -9.30
C VAL A 293 -9.99 -10.91 -10.24
N PRO A 294 -9.08 -10.96 -11.24
CA PRO A 294 -9.05 -12.04 -12.24
C PRO A 294 -8.93 -13.44 -11.63
N ALA A 295 -8.32 -13.58 -10.45
CA ALA A 295 -8.23 -14.85 -9.73
C ALA A 295 -9.61 -15.46 -9.41
N LEU A 296 -10.69 -14.67 -9.40
CA LEU A 296 -12.05 -15.18 -9.20
C LEU A 296 -12.48 -16.11 -10.32
N ASP A 297 -11.96 -15.98 -11.54
CA ASP A 297 -12.22 -16.91 -12.63
C ASP A 297 -11.74 -18.33 -12.32
N THR A 298 -10.66 -18.46 -11.57
CA THR A 298 -10.11 -19.75 -11.14
C THR A 298 -10.79 -20.25 -9.87
N ILE A 299 -11.08 -19.35 -8.92
CA ILE A 299 -11.61 -19.72 -7.60
C ILE A 299 -13.12 -19.97 -7.65
N VAL A 300 -13.86 -19.15 -8.38
CA VAL A 300 -15.32 -19.21 -8.51
C VAL A 300 -15.73 -19.00 -9.98
N PRO A 301 -15.41 -19.94 -10.89
CA PRO A 301 -15.62 -19.77 -12.34
C PRO A 301 -17.06 -19.44 -12.71
N MET A 302 -18.03 -19.99 -11.96
CA MET A 302 -19.44 -19.76 -12.21
C MET A 302 -19.91 -18.31 -11.93
N LEU A 303 -19.08 -17.48 -11.29
CA LEU A 303 -19.48 -16.12 -10.95
C LEU A 303 -19.78 -15.27 -12.19
N ARG A 304 -19.08 -15.50 -13.30
CA ARG A 304 -19.32 -14.83 -14.59
C ARG A 304 -20.71 -15.13 -15.19
N SER A 305 -21.31 -16.25 -14.81
CA SER A 305 -22.65 -16.61 -15.27
C SER A 305 -23.77 -15.77 -14.63
N PHE A 306 -23.45 -14.97 -13.63
CA PHE A 306 -24.43 -14.12 -12.95
C PHE A 306 -24.29 -12.65 -13.34
N LYS A 307 -25.45 -11.99 -13.50
CA LYS A 307 -25.57 -10.54 -13.55
C LYS A 307 -26.18 -10.04 -12.26
N GLY A 308 -25.71 -8.88 -11.80
CA GLY A 308 -26.24 -8.20 -10.63
C GLY A 308 -25.16 -7.53 -9.81
N ARG A 309 -25.56 -7.09 -8.64
CA ARG A 309 -24.64 -6.43 -7.68
C ARG A 309 -24.49 -7.31 -6.45
N VAL A 310 -23.28 -7.42 -5.97
CA VAL A 310 -22.95 -8.24 -4.80
C VAL A 310 -22.19 -7.45 -3.74
N MET A 311 -22.30 -7.89 -2.51
CA MET A 311 -21.35 -7.60 -1.44
C MET A 311 -20.30 -8.72 -1.49
N PHE A 312 -19.04 -8.31 -1.40
CA PHE A 312 -17.90 -9.21 -1.48
C PHE A 312 -16.95 -8.91 -0.32
N ASP A 313 -16.80 -9.87 0.57
CA ASP A 313 -15.86 -9.79 1.68
C ASP A 313 -14.80 -10.87 1.46
N VAL A 314 -13.53 -10.47 1.46
CA VAL A 314 -12.41 -11.39 1.26
C VAL A 314 -11.25 -11.04 2.17
N ALA A 315 -10.76 -12.02 2.90
CA ALA A 315 -9.46 -11.98 3.56
C ALA A 315 -8.55 -13.01 2.90
N ALA A 316 -7.35 -12.61 2.51
CA ALA A 316 -6.38 -13.51 1.90
C ALA A 316 -4.96 -13.16 2.31
N ASP A 317 -4.10 -14.17 2.41
CA ASP A 317 -2.66 -14.00 2.54
C ASP A 317 -1.89 -15.09 1.76
N ALA A 318 -0.69 -14.71 1.31
CA ALA A 318 0.20 -15.61 0.59
C ALA A 318 1.66 -15.16 0.69
N ARG A 319 2.57 -16.05 0.33
CA ARG A 319 3.95 -15.69 -0.01
C ARG A 319 4.04 -15.43 -1.51
N LEU A 320 4.88 -14.46 -1.88
CA LEU A 320 5.16 -14.14 -3.26
C LEU A 320 6.56 -14.63 -3.63
N ASP A 321 6.77 -14.91 -4.92
CA ASP A 321 8.10 -15.14 -5.48
C ASP A 321 8.81 -13.80 -5.82
N SER A 322 10.00 -13.87 -6.40
CA SER A 322 10.78 -12.68 -6.79
C SER A 322 10.15 -11.87 -7.93
N ALA A 323 9.26 -12.47 -8.70
CA ALA A 323 8.48 -11.84 -9.77
C ALA A 323 7.09 -11.38 -9.30
N MET A 324 6.85 -11.33 -7.97
CA MET A 324 5.57 -10.93 -7.36
C MET A 324 4.40 -11.89 -7.62
N ASN A 325 4.63 -13.09 -8.15
CA ASN A 325 3.59 -14.08 -8.33
C ASN A 325 3.23 -14.77 -7.02
N ILE A 326 1.96 -15.09 -6.84
CA ILE A 326 1.47 -15.81 -5.67
C ILE A 326 2.00 -17.25 -5.67
N ARG A 327 2.66 -17.66 -4.61
CA ARG A 327 3.03 -19.05 -4.38
C ARG A 327 1.80 -19.84 -3.93
N ILE A 328 1.10 -20.45 -4.88
CA ILE A 328 -0.18 -21.14 -4.70
C ILE A 328 -0.26 -22.03 -3.44
N PRO A 329 0.74 -22.87 -3.11
CA PRO A 329 0.67 -23.68 -1.90
C PRO A 329 0.62 -22.89 -0.59
N THR A 330 0.93 -21.59 -0.64
CA THR A 330 0.89 -20.71 0.53
C THR A 330 -0.35 -19.84 0.61
N LEU A 331 -1.18 -19.87 -0.43
CA LEU A 331 -2.40 -19.06 -0.50
C LEU A 331 -3.43 -19.58 0.50
N ARG A 332 -3.91 -18.68 1.34
CA ARG A 332 -5.06 -18.89 2.21
C ARG A 332 -6.04 -17.78 1.97
N SER A 333 -7.32 -18.11 1.87
CA SER A 333 -8.36 -17.11 1.72
C SER A 333 -9.68 -17.55 2.37
N ALA A 334 -10.41 -16.57 2.88
CA ALA A 334 -11.81 -16.71 3.31
C ALA A 334 -12.63 -15.66 2.57
N ILE A 335 -13.62 -16.11 1.81
CA ILE A 335 -14.43 -15.29 0.92
C ILE A 335 -15.90 -15.44 1.30
N HIS A 336 -16.63 -14.32 1.31
CA HIS A 336 -18.08 -14.31 1.42
C HIS A 336 -18.67 -13.42 0.33
N ILE A 337 -19.58 -13.99 -0.44
CA ILE A 337 -20.29 -13.30 -1.51
C ILE A 337 -21.77 -13.31 -1.17
N LYS A 338 -22.41 -12.15 -1.11
CA LYS A 338 -23.85 -12.03 -0.93
C LYS A 338 -24.43 -11.14 -2.01
N GLY A 339 -25.47 -11.63 -2.68
CA GLY A 339 -26.19 -10.90 -3.70
C GLY A 339 -27.68 -11.12 -3.60
N ASP A 340 -28.46 -10.09 -3.91
CA ASP A 340 -29.90 -10.13 -3.96
C ASP A 340 -30.34 -9.89 -5.41
N SER A 341 -31.36 -10.61 -5.87
CA SER A 341 -31.91 -10.49 -7.22
C SER A 341 -30.88 -10.68 -8.34
N LEU A 342 -30.05 -11.72 -8.21
CA LEU A 342 -29.06 -12.08 -9.23
C LEU A 342 -29.73 -12.77 -10.41
N VAL A 343 -29.38 -12.36 -11.62
CA VAL A 343 -29.84 -12.98 -12.86
C VAL A 343 -28.78 -13.93 -13.37
N LEU A 344 -29.14 -15.22 -13.50
CA LEU A 344 -28.28 -16.20 -14.17
C LEU A 344 -28.42 -16.03 -15.68
N MET A 345 -27.30 -15.76 -16.33
CA MET A 345 -27.22 -15.74 -17.79
C MET A 345 -27.12 -17.16 -18.32
N ASP A 346 -27.72 -17.41 -19.49
CA ASP A 346 -27.68 -18.69 -20.18
C ASP A 346 -26.24 -19.18 -20.39
N GLY A 347 -25.80 -20.13 -19.58
CA GLY A 347 -24.55 -20.84 -19.76
C GLY A 347 -24.81 -22.28 -20.16
N GLU A 348 -23.98 -22.87 -20.99
CA GLU A 348 -24.10 -24.27 -21.44
C GLU A 348 -24.23 -25.24 -20.25
N THR A 349 -23.47 -25.01 -19.18
CA THR A 349 -23.52 -25.79 -17.94
C THR A 349 -24.88 -25.73 -17.26
N PHE A 350 -25.51 -24.56 -17.24
CA PHE A 350 -26.84 -24.41 -16.65
C PHE A 350 -27.92 -25.01 -17.55
N ALA A 351 -27.76 -24.92 -18.86
CA ALA A 351 -28.67 -25.54 -19.81
C ALA A 351 -28.72 -27.08 -19.63
N GLU A 352 -27.56 -27.71 -19.40
CA GLU A 352 -27.52 -29.16 -19.11
C GLU A 352 -28.14 -29.51 -17.75
N ILE A 353 -27.82 -28.74 -16.70
CA ILE A 353 -28.46 -28.91 -15.38
C ILE A 353 -29.98 -28.70 -15.47
N SER A 354 -30.42 -27.68 -16.22
CA SER A 354 -31.84 -27.38 -16.44
C SER A 354 -32.56 -28.49 -17.14
N LYS A 355 -31.98 -29.09 -18.18
CA LYS A 355 -32.52 -30.27 -18.87
C LYS A 355 -32.64 -31.45 -17.92
N MET A 356 -31.62 -31.73 -17.12
CA MET A 356 -31.59 -32.84 -16.16
C MET A 356 -32.61 -32.69 -15.05
N LEU A 357 -32.88 -31.47 -14.60
CA LEU A 357 -33.80 -31.15 -13.50
C LEU A 357 -35.20 -30.75 -13.98
N MET A 358 -35.46 -30.83 -15.29
CA MET A 358 -36.73 -30.45 -15.91
C MET A 358 -37.17 -29.01 -15.58
N PHE A 359 -36.24 -28.09 -15.45
CA PHE A 359 -36.56 -26.66 -15.32
C PHE A 359 -37.20 -26.18 -16.63
N LYS A 360 -38.34 -25.53 -16.56
CA LYS A 360 -38.87 -24.82 -17.73
C LYS A 360 -37.97 -23.61 -17.99
N ASN A 361 -37.33 -23.61 -19.16
CA ASN A 361 -36.51 -22.49 -19.61
C ASN A 361 -37.32 -21.20 -19.59
N LYS A 362 -37.10 -20.35 -18.58
CA LYS A 362 -37.48 -18.93 -18.61
C LYS A 362 -36.29 -18.16 -19.19
N LYS A 363 -36.57 -17.12 -19.99
CA LYS A 363 -35.52 -16.28 -20.60
C LYS A 363 -34.60 -15.62 -19.59
N GLU A 364 -35.04 -15.48 -18.33
CA GLU A 364 -34.23 -14.94 -17.22
C GLU A 364 -34.55 -15.71 -15.94
N ASN A 365 -33.53 -16.32 -15.34
CA ASN A 365 -33.65 -16.98 -14.04
C ASN A 365 -33.17 -16.03 -12.97
N VAL A 366 -34.07 -15.40 -12.23
CA VAL A 366 -33.75 -14.49 -11.12
C VAL A 366 -33.68 -15.33 -9.85
N PHE A 367 -32.56 -15.18 -9.13
CA PHE A 367 -32.36 -15.72 -7.79
C PHE A 367 -32.69 -14.65 -6.76
N ASP A 368 -33.53 -14.98 -5.79
CA ASP A 368 -33.97 -14.01 -4.78
C ASP A 368 -32.81 -13.50 -3.92
N SER A 369 -32.04 -14.40 -3.36
CA SER A 369 -30.84 -14.06 -2.58
C SER A 369 -29.87 -15.24 -2.58
N ILE A 370 -28.60 -14.96 -2.80
CA ILE A 370 -27.51 -15.94 -2.72
C ILE A 370 -26.49 -15.47 -1.69
N SER A 371 -26.11 -16.38 -0.79
CA SER A 371 -25.03 -16.15 0.17
C SER A 371 -24.07 -17.34 0.14
N VAL A 372 -22.86 -17.11 -0.38
CA VAL A 372 -21.85 -18.15 -0.60
C VAL A 372 -20.63 -17.87 0.28
N ASN A 373 -20.16 -18.89 1.00
CA ASN A 373 -18.89 -18.89 1.71
C ASN A 373 -17.91 -19.81 1.00
N VAL A 374 -16.69 -19.34 0.81
CA VAL A 374 -15.62 -20.09 0.16
C VAL A 374 -14.34 -19.94 0.99
N THR A 375 -13.58 -21.01 1.12
CA THR A 375 -12.23 -20.97 1.68
C THR A 375 -11.23 -21.55 0.69
N VAL A 376 -10.02 -21.00 0.69
CA VAL A 376 -8.87 -21.51 -0.07
C VAL A 376 -7.79 -21.87 0.92
N HIS A 377 -7.32 -23.09 0.87
CA HIS A 377 -6.26 -23.60 1.72
C HIS A 377 -5.55 -24.79 1.06
N ASP A 378 -4.24 -24.84 1.11
CA ASP A 378 -3.41 -25.93 0.56
C ASP A 378 -3.76 -26.30 -0.88
N GLY A 379 -4.01 -25.31 -1.73
CA GLY A 379 -4.33 -25.53 -3.13
C GLY A 379 -5.77 -26.03 -3.40
N ASN A 380 -6.62 -26.11 -2.37
CA ASN A 380 -8.00 -26.52 -2.49
C ASN A 380 -8.95 -25.36 -2.20
N VAL A 381 -9.99 -25.26 -2.99
CA VAL A 381 -11.11 -24.33 -2.83
C VAL A 381 -12.30 -25.12 -2.31
N THR A 382 -12.82 -24.77 -1.14
CA THR A 382 -14.02 -25.36 -0.57
C THR A 382 -15.16 -24.38 -0.67
N VAL A 383 -16.20 -24.71 -1.42
CA VAL A 383 -17.47 -23.98 -1.49
C VAL A 383 -18.43 -24.64 -0.52
N TYR A 384 -18.72 -23.93 0.56
CA TYR A 384 -19.63 -24.44 1.59
C TYR A 384 -21.07 -24.47 1.08
N PRO A 385 -21.90 -25.44 1.54
CA PRO A 385 -23.26 -25.56 1.09
C PRO A 385 -24.06 -24.27 1.27
N PHE A 386 -24.64 -23.77 0.19
CA PHE A 386 -25.49 -22.59 0.17
C PHE A 386 -26.82 -22.89 -0.55
N LEU A 387 -27.85 -22.11 -0.23
CA LEU A 387 -29.13 -22.22 -0.83
C LEU A 387 -29.26 -21.47 -2.14
N VAL A 388 -29.97 -22.10 -3.05
CA VAL A 388 -30.40 -21.53 -4.32
C VAL A 388 -31.91 -21.71 -4.42
N GLU A 389 -32.65 -20.64 -4.56
CA GLU A 389 -34.10 -20.67 -4.76
C GLU A 389 -34.44 -20.05 -6.12
N ILE A 390 -35.15 -20.79 -6.94
CA ILE A 390 -35.63 -20.35 -8.25
C ILE A 390 -37.05 -20.82 -8.39
N ASP A 391 -38.01 -19.90 -8.44
CA ASP A 391 -39.44 -20.21 -8.58
C ASP A 391 -39.91 -21.26 -7.52
N ARG A 392 -40.25 -22.46 -7.98
CA ARG A 392 -40.72 -23.56 -7.12
C ARG A 392 -39.61 -24.50 -6.66
N TYR A 393 -38.39 -24.26 -7.08
CA TYR A 393 -37.24 -25.12 -6.76
C TYR A 393 -36.41 -24.52 -5.65
N LYS A 394 -35.99 -25.39 -4.74
CA LYS A 394 -35.03 -25.06 -3.71
C LYS A 394 -33.92 -26.11 -3.74
N ALA A 395 -32.69 -25.69 -3.89
CA ALA A 395 -31.52 -26.57 -3.93
C ALA A 395 -30.44 -26.07 -2.98
N ALA A 396 -29.64 -27.00 -2.48
CA ALA A 396 -28.40 -26.70 -1.77
C ALA A 396 -27.23 -27.13 -2.64
N VAL A 397 -26.28 -26.23 -2.86
CA VAL A 397 -25.10 -26.40 -3.70
C VAL A 397 -23.86 -26.26 -2.86
N GLY A 398 -22.88 -27.15 -3.01
CA GLY A 398 -21.57 -27.06 -2.34
C GLY A 398 -20.61 -28.07 -2.94
N GLY A 399 -19.33 -27.94 -2.62
CA GLY A 399 -18.30 -28.86 -3.13
C GLY A 399 -16.89 -28.34 -2.95
N GLU A 400 -15.98 -29.02 -3.59
CA GLU A 400 -14.56 -28.75 -3.53
C GLU A 400 -13.98 -28.68 -4.95
N GLN A 401 -12.95 -27.85 -5.12
CA GLN A 401 -12.24 -27.67 -6.37
C GLN A 401 -10.76 -27.52 -6.08
N GLY A 402 -9.92 -28.24 -6.80
CA GLY A 402 -8.49 -27.99 -6.83
C GLY A 402 -8.17 -26.73 -7.63
N LEU A 403 -7.06 -26.05 -7.31
CA LEU A 403 -6.56 -24.96 -8.14
C LEU A 403 -6.02 -25.45 -9.50
N ASP A 404 -5.95 -26.77 -9.71
CA ASP A 404 -5.76 -27.46 -11.00
C ASP A 404 -7.03 -27.52 -11.86
N MET A 405 -8.12 -26.86 -11.43
CA MET A 405 -9.44 -26.79 -12.09
C MET A 405 -10.25 -28.11 -12.07
N ASN A 406 -9.77 -29.14 -11.37
CA ASN A 406 -10.59 -30.33 -11.12
C ASN A 406 -11.57 -30.06 -9.97
N PHE A 407 -12.84 -30.40 -10.15
CA PHE A 407 -13.89 -30.12 -9.16
C PHE A 407 -14.79 -31.31 -8.87
N ASN A 408 -15.42 -31.26 -7.70
CA ASN A 408 -16.44 -32.19 -7.26
C ASN A 408 -17.54 -31.43 -6.50
N TYR A 409 -18.59 -31.05 -7.21
CA TYR A 409 -19.73 -30.33 -6.65
C TYR A 409 -20.90 -31.25 -6.47
N HIS A 410 -21.76 -30.94 -5.50
CA HIS A 410 -23.02 -31.63 -5.24
C HIS A 410 -24.17 -30.64 -5.16
N ILE A 411 -25.22 -30.91 -5.89
CA ILE A 411 -26.50 -30.19 -5.84
C ILE A 411 -27.51 -31.12 -5.19
N SER A 412 -28.05 -30.72 -4.03
CA SER A 412 -29.16 -31.41 -3.38
C SER A 412 -30.45 -30.67 -3.67
N ILE A 413 -31.43 -31.33 -4.32
CA ILE A 413 -32.77 -30.78 -4.58
C ILE A 413 -33.57 -30.95 -3.32
N LEU A 414 -33.90 -29.88 -2.63
CA LEU A 414 -34.65 -29.88 -1.37
C LEU A 414 -36.13 -29.74 -1.58
N LYS A 415 -36.53 -28.95 -2.61
CA LYS A 415 -37.93 -28.74 -3.01
C LYS A 415 -38.01 -28.68 -4.54
N SER A 416 -38.94 -29.44 -5.11
CA SER A 416 -39.21 -29.41 -6.54
C SER A 416 -40.67 -29.90 -6.77
N PRO A 417 -41.23 -29.71 -7.96
CA PRO A 417 -42.51 -30.35 -8.33
C PRO A 417 -42.45 -31.88 -8.35
N LEU A 418 -41.26 -32.47 -8.30
CA LEU A 418 -41.07 -33.91 -8.26
C LEU A 418 -41.34 -34.48 -6.85
N PRO A 419 -41.93 -35.67 -6.70
CA PRO A 419 -42.31 -36.23 -5.40
C PRO A 419 -41.15 -36.80 -4.59
N PHE A 420 -39.91 -36.67 -5.07
CA PHE A 420 -38.72 -37.21 -4.40
C PHE A 420 -37.57 -36.18 -4.35
N LYS A 421 -36.75 -36.31 -3.31
CA LYS A 421 -35.51 -35.54 -3.17
C LYS A 421 -34.39 -36.23 -3.92
N ALA A 422 -33.74 -35.55 -4.84
CA ALA A 422 -32.64 -36.07 -5.63
C ALA A 422 -31.37 -35.26 -5.40
N GLY A 423 -30.22 -35.85 -5.69
CA GLY A 423 -28.96 -35.19 -5.71
C GLY A 423 -28.27 -35.34 -7.07
N VAL A 424 -27.51 -34.35 -7.47
CA VAL A 424 -26.69 -34.40 -8.67
C VAL A 424 -25.23 -34.16 -8.25
N ASN A 425 -24.35 -35.11 -8.56
CA ASN A 425 -22.90 -34.92 -8.43
C ASN A 425 -22.35 -34.45 -9.76
N ILE A 426 -21.55 -33.41 -9.75
CA ILE A 426 -20.87 -32.83 -10.90
C ILE A 426 -19.39 -32.93 -10.63
N SER A 427 -18.64 -33.66 -11.46
CA SER A 427 -17.19 -33.84 -11.26
C SER A 427 -16.43 -33.76 -12.57
N GLY A 428 -15.13 -33.48 -12.48
CA GLY A 428 -14.24 -33.34 -13.62
C GLY A 428 -13.63 -31.96 -13.71
N ASN A 429 -13.48 -31.45 -14.91
CA ASN A 429 -13.04 -30.10 -15.20
C ASN A 429 -14.01 -29.43 -16.19
N LEU A 430 -13.78 -28.16 -16.54
CA LEU A 430 -14.67 -27.40 -17.44
C LEU A 430 -14.78 -28.03 -18.85
N ASP A 431 -13.75 -28.74 -19.29
CA ASP A 431 -13.71 -29.38 -20.63
C ASP A 431 -14.42 -30.76 -20.63
N LYS A 432 -14.43 -31.45 -19.49
CA LYS A 432 -14.99 -32.82 -19.37
C LYS A 432 -15.75 -32.95 -18.06
N MET A 433 -16.96 -32.44 -18.03
CA MET A 433 -17.89 -32.60 -16.90
C MET A 433 -18.61 -33.96 -16.93
N LYS A 434 -18.70 -34.58 -15.76
CA LYS A 434 -19.45 -35.81 -15.52
C LYS A 434 -20.60 -35.55 -14.55
N PHE A 435 -21.80 -35.90 -14.93
CA PHE A 435 -22.99 -35.75 -14.11
C PHE A 435 -23.46 -37.14 -13.63
N ARG A 436 -23.76 -37.27 -12.35
CA ARG A 436 -24.32 -38.51 -11.76
C ARG A 436 -25.47 -38.15 -10.84
N ILE A 437 -26.63 -38.70 -11.13
CA ILE A 437 -27.83 -38.60 -10.25
C ILE A 437 -27.63 -39.55 -9.06
N GLY A 438 -28.04 -39.12 -7.88
CA GLY A 438 -27.95 -39.87 -6.64
C GLY A 438 -28.85 -39.30 -5.55
N LYS A 439 -28.59 -39.68 -4.31
CA LYS A 439 -29.32 -39.15 -3.16
C LYS A 439 -28.86 -37.75 -2.80
N ALA A 440 -29.75 -36.90 -2.30
CA ALA A 440 -29.43 -35.60 -1.75
C ALA A 440 -28.47 -35.76 -0.54
N LYS A 441 -27.32 -35.12 -0.58
CA LYS A 441 -26.32 -35.11 0.52
C LYS A 441 -26.70 -34.08 1.58
N TYR A 442 -27.11 -32.90 1.13
CA TYR A 442 -27.46 -31.77 2.01
C TYR A 442 -28.97 -31.87 2.30
N LYS A 443 -29.32 -32.48 3.42
CA LYS A 443 -30.74 -32.68 3.78
C LYS A 443 -31.41 -31.37 4.20
N ASP A 444 -30.65 -30.52 4.86
CA ASP A 444 -31.05 -29.20 5.34
C ASP A 444 -29.80 -28.29 5.33
N ALA A 445 -29.43 -27.79 4.17
CA ALA A 445 -28.31 -26.82 4.06
C ALA A 445 -28.56 -25.51 4.85
N VAL A 446 -29.73 -25.42 5.47
CA VAL A 446 -30.24 -24.23 6.18
C VAL A 446 -30.53 -24.53 7.64
N THR A 447 -30.10 -25.66 8.17
CA THR A 447 -30.11 -25.75 9.64
C THR A 447 -29.16 -24.68 10.19
N PRO A 448 -29.63 -23.93 11.19
CA PRO A 448 -28.76 -22.91 11.84
C PRO A 448 -27.39 -23.46 12.23
N ALA A 449 -27.28 -24.76 12.55
CA ALA A 449 -26.03 -25.42 12.90
C ALA A 449 -25.05 -25.56 11.72
N ALA A 450 -25.50 -25.81 10.49
CA ALA A 450 -24.65 -25.91 9.31
C ALA A 450 -24.16 -24.51 8.89
N VAL A 451 -25.07 -23.53 8.88
CA VAL A 451 -24.74 -22.12 8.63
C VAL A 451 -23.79 -21.59 9.70
N HIS A 452 -24.03 -21.90 10.97
CA HIS A 452 -23.17 -21.47 12.07
C HIS A 452 -21.76 -22.07 12.00
N ARG A 453 -21.63 -23.34 11.58
CA ARG A 453 -20.31 -23.99 11.39
C ARG A 453 -19.55 -23.36 10.23
N VAL A 454 -20.19 -23.06 9.12
CA VAL A 454 -19.59 -22.39 7.98
C VAL A 454 -19.14 -20.98 8.35
N ASP A 455 -20.00 -20.20 9.00
CA ASP A 455 -19.67 -18.84 9.42
C ASP A 455 -18.53 -18.82 10.45
N SER A 456 -18.51 -19.76 11.39
CA SER A 456 -17.41 -19.87 12.37
C SER A 456 -16.10 -20.26 11.70
N THR A 457 -16.10 -21.17 10.71
CA THR A 457 -14.89 -21.55 9.96
C THR A 457 -14.34 -20.37 9.15
N ARG A 458 -15.22 -19.66 8.44
CA ARG A 458 -14.85 -18.46 7.70
C ARG A 458 -14.33 -17.37 8.63
N MET A 459 -15.06 -17.10 9.72
CA MET A 459 -14.69 -16.07 10.69
C MET A 459 -13.35 -16.40 11.35
N ASN A 460 -13.10 -17.66 11.71
CA ASN A 460 -11.83 -18.08 12.27
C ASN A 460 -10.68 -17.89 11.28
N MET A 461 -10.84 -18.34 10.02
CA MET A 461 -9.79 -18.18 9.01
C MET A 461 -9.55 -16.70 8.67
N GLY A 462 -10.59 -15.91 8.46
CA GLY A 462 -10.47 -14.48 8.21
C GLY A 462 -9.78 -13.75 9.37
N ASN A 463 -10.20 -14.05 10.61
CA ASN A 463 -9.57 -13.48 11.81
C ASN A 463 -8.11 -13.92 11.98
N GLU A 464 -7.77 -15.16 11.66
CA GLU A 464 -6.38 -15.65 11.67
C GLU A 464 -5.52 -14.89 10.67
N ILE A 465 -6.02 -14.65 9.45
CA ILE A 465 -5.35 -13.89 8.42
C ILE A 465 -5.10 -12.45 8.92
N VAL A 466 -6.12 -11.75 9.40
CA VAL A 466 -6.00 -10.38 9.91
C VAL A 466 -5.07 -10.31 11.13
N ASN A 467 -5.15 -11.27 12.06
CA ASN A 467 -4.25 -11.34 13.21
C ASN A 467 -2.79 -11.60 12.79
N ARG A 468 -2.57 -12.28 11.66
CA ARG A 468 -1.23 -12.47 11.09
C ARG A 468 -0.67 -11.14 10.58
N PHE A 469 -1.48 -10.25 10.00
CA PHE A 469 -1.04 -8.92 9.58
C PHE A 469 -0.41 -8.15 10.74
N ARG A 470 -1.08 -8.10 11.88
CA ARG A 470 -0.54 -7.45 13.10
C ARG A 470 0.81 -8.05 13.52
N ARG A 471 0.95 -9.37 13.48
CA ARG A 471 2.24 -10.03 13.81
C ARG A 471 3.36 -9.65 12.84
N VAL A 472 3.05 -9.53 11.55
CA VAL A 472 3.99 -9.11 10.51
C VAL A 472 4.49 -7.69 10.77
N VAL A 473 3.58 -6.76 11.09
CA VAL A 473 3.91 -5.35 11.40
C VAL A 473 4.76 -5.24 12.67
N LEU A 474 4.50 -6.06 13.67
CA LEU A 474 5.31 -6.12 14.89
C LEU A 474 6.70 -6.78 14.68
N GLY A 475 7.05 -7.15 13.47
CA GLY A 475 8.34 -7.77 13.13
C GLY A 475 8.42 -9.26 13.44
N ARG A 476 7.33 -9.91 13.86
CA ARG A 476 7.25 -11.35 14.10
C ARG A 476 6.98 -12.06 12.77
N GLN A 477 7.76 -13.09 12.45
CA GLN A 477 7.52 -13.85 11.23
C GLN A 477 6.19 -14.62 11.31
N PRO A 478 5.39 -14.65 10.23
CA PRO A 478 4.25 -15.57 10.16
C PRO A 478 4.77 -16.99 10.15
N ARG A 479 4.27 -17.83 11.05
CA ARG A 479 4.59 -19.27 11.13
C ARG A 479 3.94 -20.02 9.97
#